data_a073c32227d511ac6e018685eec9c396
#
_entry.id   a073c32227d511ac6e018685eec9c396
#
_cell.length_a   1.000
_cell.length_b   1.000
_cell.length_c   1.000
_cell.angle_alpha   90.00
_cell.angle_beta   90.00
_cell.angle_gamma   90.00
#
_symmetry.space_group_name_H-M   'P 1'
#
loop_
_entity.id
_entity.type
_entity.pdbx_description
1 polymer ?
#
loop_
_entity_poly.entity_id
_entity_poly.type
_entity_poly.pdbx_seq_one_letter_code
_entity_poly.pdbx_strand_id
1 'polypeptide(L)'
;MCIRDSPERVKNELVAQEVVPEEWGGDTQFIPVSAHTGEGVDKLLDALSLQAEMLELTAPVEGPAKGVVVESRLDKGRGNIASILVQEGTLRNGDYVLAGMQFGRVRNMSDERGELIETAGPSIPVEILGLDGTPNAGDDVIVVKDERKAREVVDMRRQKEREVKFSRQQKAN
;
A
#
# COMPACT_ATOMS: atom_id res chain seq x y z
N MET A 1 5.91 35.27 4.09
CA MET A 1 5.12 34.91 5.29
C MET A 1 4.07 33.92 4.86
N CYS A 2 4.28 32.65 5.15
CA CYS A 2 3.35 31.59 4.73
C CYS A 2 2.12 31.58 5.64
N ILE A 3 0.94 31.33 5.06
CA ILE A 3 -0.35 31.19 5.79
C ILE A 3 -0.28 30.06 6.85
N ARG A 4 0.73 29.21 6.78
CA ARG A 4 1.02 28.11 7.69
C ARG A 4 1.74 28.52 8.98
N ASP A 5 2.07 29.79 9.14
CA ASP A 5 2.84 30.30 10.29
C ASP A 5 1.97 30.61 11.52
N SER A 6 0.66 30.28 11.50
CA SER A 6 -0.24 30.43 12.63
C SER A 6 -0.87 29.08 13.01
N PRO A 7 -0.24 28.31 13.89
CA PRO A 7 -0.79 27.04 14.38
C PRO A 7 -2.21 27.19 14.97
N GLU A 8 -2.45 28.27 15.67
CA GLU A 8 -3.78 28.56 16.28
C GLU A 8 -4.89 28.73 15.24
N ARG A 9 -4.58 29.34 14.09
CA ARG A 9 -5.56 29.45 13.01
C ARG A 9 -5.90 28.10 12.43
N VAL A 10 -4.89 27.23 12.21
CA VAL A 10 -5.09 25.87 11.70
C VAL A 10 -5.91 25.04 12.68
N LYS A 11 -5.63 25.13 13.99
CA LYS A 11 -6.42 24.49 15.04
C LYS A 11 -7.90 24.92 14.96
N ASN A 12 -8.17 26.21 14.88
CA ASN A 12 -9.54 26.72 14.79
C ASN A 12 -10.27 26.28 13.51
N GLU A 13 -9.58 26.26 12.37
CA GLU A 13 -10.16 25.78 11.11
C GLU A 13 -10.50 24.27 11.17
N LEU A 14 -9.66 23.46 11.84
CA LEU A 14 -9.90 22.02 12.03
C LEU A 14 -11.04 21.75 13.02
N VAL A 15 -11.14 22.54 14.10
CA VAL A 15 -12.26 22.46 15.05
C VAL A 15 -13.60 22.77 14.37
N ALA A 16 -13.62 23.68 13.41
CA ALA A 16 -14.81 23.94 12.60
C ALA A 16 -15.24 22.74 11.73
N GLN A 17 -14.32 21.78 11.51
CA GLN A 17 -14.58 20.49 10.85
C GLN A 17 -14.75 19.33 11.85
N GLU A 18 -15.05 19.63 13.10
CA GLU A 18 -15.25 18.64 14.19
C GLU A 18 -13.99 17.88 14.61
N VAL A 19 -12.79 18.32 14.19
CA VAL A 19 -11.52 17.77 14.64
C VAL A 19 -11.01 18.61 15.80
N VAL A 20 -11.30 18.15 17.03
CA VAL A 20 -11.03 18.89 18.27
C VAL A 20 -9.75 18.39 18.93
N PRO A 21 -8.77 19.29 19.26
CA PRO A 21 -7.55 18.87 19.95
C PRO A 21 -7.82 18.40 21.39
N GLU A 22 -6.97 17.50 21.90
CA GLU A 22 -7.03 17.04 23.31
C GLU A 22 -6.99 18.19 24.32
N GLU A 23 -6.19 19.23 24.03
CA GLU A 23 -6.08 20.44 24.85
C GLU A 23 -7.44 21.16 25.04
N TRP A 24 -8.38 20.97 24.12
CA TRP A 24 -9.71 21.58 24.12
C TRP A 24 -10.82 20.58 24.42
N GLY A 25 -10.44 19.38 24.95
CA GLY A 25 -11.36 18.34 25.35
C GLY A 25 -11.77 17.37 24.24
N GLY A 26 -11.08 17.36 23.13
CA GLY A 26 -11.21 16.35 22.07
C GLY A 26 -10.34 15.11 22.32
N ASP A 27 -10.24 14.28 21.34
CA ASP A 27 -9.49 13.02 21.34
C ASP A 27 -8.35 12.99 20.31
N THR A 28 -8.12 14.11 19.59
CA THR A 28 -7.13 14.20 18.55
C THR A 28 -5.86 14.92 19.03
N GLN A 29 -4.72 14.28 18.86
CA GLN A 29 -3.42 14.88 19.19
C GLN A 29 -2.98 15.85 18.10
N PHE A 30 -2.59 17.06 18.49
CA PHE A 30 -2.04 18.08 17.61
C PHE A 30 -0.57 18.30 17.94
N ILE A 31 0.32 17.94 17.04
CA ILE A 31 1.75 18.00 17.25
C ILE A 31 2.38 19.01 16.27
N PRO A 32 2.86 20.15 16.75
CA PRO A 32 3.56 21.10 15.90
C PRO A 32 4.90 20.54 15.43
N VAL A 33 5.14 20.58 14.13
CA VAL A 33 6.38 20.09 13.52
C VAL A 33 6.92 21.09 12.51
N SER A 34 8.24 21.12 12.37
CA SER A 34 8.93 21.86 11.33
C SER A 34 9.79 20.91 10.49
N ALA A 35 9.40 20.67 9.25
CA ALA A 35 10.18 19.85 8.32
C ALA A 35 11.55 20.46 7.99
N HIS A 36 11.69 21.78 8.09
CA HIS A 36 12.95 22.49 7.80
C HIS A 36 13.97 22.36 8.93
N THR A 37 13.52 22.44 10.19
CA THR A 37 14.41 22.40 11.36
C THR A 37 14.46 21.03 12.02
N GLY A 38 13.52 20.14 11.72
CA GLY A 38 13.33 18.86 12.40
C GLY A 38 12.63 18.98 13.76
N GLU A 39 12.23 20.19 14.16
CA GLU A 39 11.57 20.42 15.46
C GLU A 39 10.23 19.67 15.52
N GLY A 40 9.98 18.98 16.64
CA GLY A 40 8.74 18.26 16.89
C GLY A 40 8.63 16.90 16.20
N VAL A 41 9.54 16.51 15.29
CA VAL A 41 9.47 15.25 14.55
C VAL A 41 9.57 14.05 15.48
N ASP A 42 10.47 14.09 16.46
CA ASP A 42 10.61 12.98 17.45
C ASP A 42 9.31 12.80 18.25
N LYS A 43 8.67 13.89 18.67
CA LYS A 43 7.38 13.84 19.38
C LYS A 43 6.27 13.27 18.51
N LEU A 44 6.28 13.58 17.21
CA LEU A 44 5.33 13.00 16.26
C LEU A 44 5.52 11.48 16.14
N LEU A 45 6.75 11.03 16.03
CA LEU A 45 7.08 9.60 15.93
C LEU A 45 6.70 8.85 17.22
N ASP A 46 6.97 9.43 18.39
CA ASP A 46 6.57 8.86 19.67
C ASP A 46 5.05 8.74 19.79
N ALA A 47 4.32 9.78 19.41
CA ALA A 47 2.85 9.77 19.42
C ALA A 47 2.25 8.73 18.45
N LEU A 48 2.83 8.61 17.24
CA LEU A 48 2.43 7.58 16.27
C LEU A 48 2.70 6.17 16.81
N SER A 49 3.86 5.96 17.44
CA SER A 49 4.21 4.67 18.04
C SER A 49 3.24 4.29 19.16
N LEU A 50 2.95 5.23 20.05
CA LEU A 50 2.00 5.01 21.14
C LEU A 50 0.59 4.69 20.62
N GLN A 51 0.12 5.43 19.62
CA GLN A 51 -1.19 5.20 19.02
C GLN A 51 -1.25 3.84 18.31
N ALA A 52 -0.17 3.43 17.63
CA ALA A 52 -0.06 2.11 17.01
C ALA A 52 -0.12 0.98 18.05
N GLU A 53 0.54 1.14 19.20
CA GLU A 53 0.47 0.18 20.31
C GLU A 53 -0.95 0.06 20.87
N MET A 54 -1.64 1.18 21.05
CA MET A 54 -3.04 1.19 21.55
C MET A 54 -4.02 0.50 20.59
N LEU A 55 -3.76 0.50 19.30
CA LEU A 55 -4.60 -0.16 18.29
C LEU A 55 -4.41 -1.69 18.26
N GLU A 56 -3.35 -2.23 18.89
CA GLU A 56 -3.04 -3.66 18.95
C GLU A 56 -3.15 -4.37 17.60
N LEU A 57 -2.71 -3.71 16.52
CA LEU A 57 -2.81 -4.22 15.16
C LEU A 57 -1.94 -5.47 14.99
N THR A 58 -2.56 -6.58 14.69
CA THR A 58 -1.89 -7.86 14.46
C THR A 58 -2.18 -8.39 13.06
N ALA A 59 -1.23 -9.10 12.49
CA ALA A 59 -1.39 -9.80 11.22
C ALA A 59 -0.73 -11.19 11.27
N PRO A 60 -1.32 -12.20 10.62
CA PRO A 60 -0.70 -13.51 10.51
C PRO A 60 0.59 -13.40 9.68
N VAL A 61 1.69 -13.93 10.22
CA VAL A 61 3.01 -13.95 9.56
C VAL A 61 3.15 -15.20 8.68
N GLU A 62 2.55 -16.30 9.13
CA GLU A 62 2.61 -17.58 8.42
C GLU A 62 1.54 -17.67 7.33
N GLY A 63 1.89 -18.35 6.24
CA GLY A 63 0.98 -18.60 5.13
C GLY A 63 1.31 -17.81 3.87
N PRO A 64 0.49 -17.99 2.81
CA PRO A 64 0.67 -17.27 1.56
C PRO A 64 0.45 -15.77 1.75
N ALA A 65 1.32 -14.96 1.16
CA ALA A 65 1.21 -13.52 1.30
C ALA A 65 -0.04 -12.98 0.61
N LYS A 66 -0.65 -12.00 1.28
CA LYS A 66 -1.63 -11.08 0.72
C LYS A 66 -1.13 -9.66 0.91
N GLY A 67 -1.48 -8.78 -0.01
CA GLY A 67 -1.07 -7.40 0.06
C GLY A 67 -1.79 -6.55 -0.96
N VAL A 68 -1.29 -5.35 -1.15
CA VAL A 68 -1.84 -4.38 -2.08
C VAL A 68 -0.73 -3.76 -2.92
N VAL A 69 -1.01 -3.49 -4.18
CA VAL A 69 -0.11 -2.73 -5.06
C VAL A 69 -0.14 -1.26 -4.66
N VAL A 70 1.01 -0.72 -4.28
CA VAL A 70 1.16 0.71 -3.99
C VAL A 70 1.37 1.47 -5.28
N GLU A 71 2.32 0.99 -6.10
CA GLU A 71 2.61 1.53 -7.43
C GLU A 71 3.16 0.46 -8.35
N SER A 72 3.12 0.72 -9.65
CA SER A 72 3.79 -0.11 -10.64
C SER A 72 4.32 0.72 -11.79
N ARG A 73 5.42 0.26 -12.40
CA ARG A 73 6.04 0.91 -13.55
C ARG A 73 6.69 -0.09 -14.47
N LEU A 74 6.82 0.28 -15.73
CA LEU A 74 7.64 -0.43 -16.69
C LEU A 74 9.04 0.20 -16.74
N ASP A 75 10.04 -0.55 -16.31
CA ASP A 75 11.45 -0.16 -16.42
C ASP A 75 12.06 -0.72 -17.70
N LYS A 76 12.78 0.11 -18.47
CA LYS A 76 13.36 -0.29 -19.77
C LYS A 76 14.43 -1.39 -19.67
N GLY A 77 15.08 -1.53 -18.50
CA GLY A 77 16.15 -2.52 -18.29
C GLY A 77 15.69 -3.72 -17.47
N ARG A 78 14.80 -3.51 -16.50
CA ARG A 78 14.37 -4.53 -15.52
C ARG A 78 13.00 -5.12 -15.82
N GLY A 79 12.21 -4.51 -16.71
CA GLY A 79 10.86 -4.96 -17.03
C GLY A 79 9.79 -4.39 -16.08
N ASN A 80 8.73 -5.16 -15.84
CA ASN A 80 7.64 -4.74 -14.97
C ASN A 80 8.08 -4.79 -13.52
N ILE A 81 7.99 -3.64 -12.84
CA ILE A 81 8.27 -3.48 -11.41
C ILE A 81 6.95 -3.14 -10.72
N ALA A 82 6.67 -3.77 -9.60
CA ALA A 82 5.55 -3.42 -8.74
C ALA A 82 6.01 -3.27 -7.30
N SER A 83 5.66 -2.16 -6.68
CA SER A 83 5.83 -1.94 -5.24
C SER A 83 4.58 -2.46 -4.53
N ILE A 84 4.76 -3.41 -3.63
CA ILE A 84 3.70 -4.10 -2.91
C ILE A 84 3.88 -3.86 -1.43
N LEU A 85 2.79 -3.55 -0.73
CA LEU A 85 2.73 -3.61 0.72
C LEU A 85 2.15 -4.95 1.13
N VAL A 86 2.95 -5.78 1.76
CA VAL A 86 2.48 -7.04 2.33
C VAL A 86 1.64 -6.75 3.56
N GLN A 87 0.44 -7.32 3.64
CA GLN A 87 -0.51 -7.12 4.74
C GLN A 87 -0.65 -8.37 5.62
N GLU A 88 -0.59 -9.55 5.02
CA GLU A 88 -0.70 -10.84 5.70
C GLU A 88 0.27 -11.85 5.06
N GLY A 89 0.68 -12.84 5.86
CA GLY A 89 1.54 -13.92 5.38
C GLY A 89 2.97 -13.47 5.08
N THR A 90 3.72 -14.32 4.40
CA THR A 90 5.10 -14.03 4.00
C THR A 90 5.28 -14.25 2.51
N LEU A 91 5.68 -13.19 1.80
CA LEU A 91 6.07 -13.24 0.41
C LEU A 91 7.52 -13.73 0.29
N ARG A 92 7.77 -14.65 -0.64
CA ARG A 92 9.10 -15.25 -0.86
C ARG A 92 9.53 -15.08 -2.31
N ASN A 93 10.83 -14.96 -2.49
CA ASN A 93 11.39 -15.03 -3.83
C ASN A 93 11.06 -16.39 -4.45
N GLY A 94 10.57 -16.38 -5.69
CA GLY A 94 10.11 -17.57 -6.40
C GLY A 94 8.61 -17.88 -6.29
N ASP A 95 7.87 -17.17 -5.44
CA ASP A 95 6.41 -17.33 -5.34
C ASP A 95 5.71 -16.89 -6.63
N TYR A 96 4.59 -17.56 -6.94
CA TYR A 96 3.68 -17.09 -7.97
C TYR A 96 2.69 -16.10 -7.38
N VAL A 97 2.61 -14.94 -7.98
CA VAL A 97 1.81 -13.80 -7.50
C VAL A 97 0.76 -13.45 -8.53
N LEU A 98 -0.44 -13.19 -8.05
CA LEU A 98 -1.53 -12.59 -8.80
C LEU A 98 -1.76 -11.17 -8.25
N ALA A 99 -1.61 -10.16 -9.10
CA ALA A 99 -1.80 -8.75 -8.78
C ALA A 99 -2.84 -8.14 -9.74
N GLY A 100 -4.07 -7.95 -9.26
CA GLY A 100 -5.16 -7.49 -10.12
C GLY A 100 -5.43 -8.44 -11.29
N MET A 101 -5.09 -8.00 -12.51
CA MET A 101 -5.19 -8.78 -13.75
C MET A 101 -3.83 -9.25 -14.29
N GLN A 102 -2.77 -9.04 -13.55
CA GLN A 102 -1.44 -9.47 -13.89
C GLN A 102 -1.02 -10.62 -12.99
N PHE A 103 -0.19 -11.51 -13.50
CA PHE A 103 0.39 -12.59 -12.71
C PHE A 103 1.84 -12.79 -13.10
N GLY A 104 2.57 -13.50 -12.29
CA GLY A 104 3.95 -13.83 -12.60
C GLY A 104 4.65 -14.49 -11.43
N ARG A 105 5.89 -14.92 -11.68
CA ARG A 105 6.75 -15.46 -10.64
C ARG A 105 7.70 -14.38 -10.16
N VAL A 106 7.72 -14.15 -8.86
CA VAL A 106 8.67 -13.23 -8.23
C VAL A 106 10.09 -13.71 -8.52
N ARG A 107 10.83 -12.94 -9.30
CA ARG A 107 12.23 -13.25 -9.66
C ARG A 107 13.20 -12.62 -8.69
N ASN A 108 12.94 -11.39 -8.32
CA ASN A 108 13.71 -10.62 -7.35
C ASN A 108 12.75 -9.78 -6.51
N MET A 109 13.12 -9.59 -5.24
CA MET A 109 12.52 -8.62 -4.34
C MET A 109 13.60 -7.70 -3.80
N SER A 110 13.27 -6.44 -3.65
CA SER A 110 14.12 -5.46 -2.99
C SER A 110 13.33 -4.63 -1.97
N ASP A 111 14.00 -4.23 -0.91
CA ASP A 111 13.46 -3.35 0.11
C ASP A 111 13.43 -1.87 -0.35
N GLU A 112 13.05 -0.97 0.55
CA GLU A 112 13.00 0.47 0.29
C GLU A 112 14.38 1.11 0.03
N ARG A 113 15.46 0.41 0.35
CA ARG A 113 16.85 0.83 0.10
C ARG A 113 17.41 0.30 -1.22
N GLY A 114 16.63 -0.58 -1.88
CA GLY A 114 17.05 -1.27 -3.08
C GLY A 114 17.92 -2.49 -2.82
N GLU A 115 18.04 -2.95 -1.58
CA GLU A 115 18.76 -4.16 -1.22
C GLU A 115 17.90 -5.39 -1.53
N LEU A 116 18.53 -6.43 -2.08
CA LEU A 116 17.84 -7.68 -2.40
C LEU A 116 17.48 -8.43 -1.11
N ILE A 117 16.22 -8.83 -1.03
CA ILE A 117 15.70 -9.63 0.09
C ILE A 117 15.03 -10.90 -0.42
N GLU A 118 15.06 -11.96 0.38
CA GLU A 118 14.45 -13.25 0.03
C GLU A 118 13.02 -13.40 0.52
N THR A 119 12.68 -12.71 1.61
CA THR A 119 11.36 -12.82 2.25
C THR A 119 10.88 -11.46 2.74
N ALA A 120 9.56 -11.25 2.68
CA ALA A 120 8.91 -10.06 3.23
C ALA A 120 7.65 -10.46 3.99
N GLY A 121 7.59 -10.11 5.27
CA GLY A 121 6.43 -10.30 6.13
C GLY A 121 5.44 -9.14 6.08
N PRO A 122 4.41 -9.17 6.95
CA PRO A 122 3.41 -8.10 7.04
C PRO A 122 4.03 -6.74 7.36
N SER A 123 3.40 -5.69 6.83
CA SER A 123 3.81 -4.27 6.95
C SER A 123 5.12 -3.90 6.27
N ILE A 124 5.71 -4.80 5.49
CA ILE A 124 6.95 -4.53 4.76
C ILE A 124 6.62 -4.17 3.30
N PRO A 125 6.99 -2.96 2.86
CA PRO A 125 6.91 -2.59 1.44
C PRO A 125 8.07 -3.24 0.67
N VAL A 126 7.77 -3.81 -0.49
CA VAL A 126 8.78 -4.45 -1.34
C VAL A 126 8.56 -4.13 -2.81
N GLU A 127 9.64 -3.90 -3.55
CA GLU A 127 9.61 -3.93 -5.01
C GLU A 127 9.78 -5.37 -5.50
N ILE A 128 8.89 -5.82 -6.36
CA ILE A 128 8.99 -7.13 -6.99
C ILE A 128 9.20 -7.01 -8.51
N LEU A 129 9.93 -7.97 -9.05
CA LEU A 129 10.14 -8.18 -10.48
C LEU A 129 9.59 -9.54 -10.90
N GLY A 130 8.99 -9.62 -12.09
CA GLY A 130 8.59 -10.91 -12.65
C GLY A 130 7.12 -11.02 -13.04
N LEU A 131 6.32 -9.96 -12.86
CA LEU A 131 4.95 -9.90 -13.36
C LEU A 131 4.92 -9.78 -14.89
N ASP A 132 3.88 -10.33 -15.53
CA ASP A 132 3.65 -10.28 -16.98
C ASP A 132 3.19 -8.90 -17.48
N GLY A 133 2.81 -8.01 -16.59
CA GLY A 133 2.41 -6.64 -16.88
C GLY A 133 2.47 -5.75 -15.65
N THR A 134 2.03 -4.50 -15.81
CA THR A 134 1.94 -3.52 -14.73
C THR A 134 0.53 -3.56 -14.12
N PRO A 135 0.34 -4.01 -12.87
CA PRO A 135 -0.94 -3.93 -12.16
C PRO A 135 -1.29 -2.47 -11.86
N ASN A 136 -2.53 -2.19 -11.50
CA ASN A 136 -2.93 -0.85 -11.05
C ASN A 136 -2.62 -0.67 -9.56
N ALA A 137 -2.34 0.58 -9.16
CA ALA A 137 -2.29 0.93 -7.74
C ALA A 137 -3.65 0.62 -7.08
N GLY A 138 -3.61 -0.01 -5.91
CA GLY A 138 -4.80 -0.47 -5.21
C GLY A 138 -5.28 -1.89 -5.59
N ASP A 139 -4.67 -2.53 -6.59
CA ASP A 139 -4.98 -3.92 -6.91
C ASP A 139 -4.55 -4.86 -5.77
N ASP A 140 -5.40 -5.84 -5.46
CA ASP A 140 -5.08 -6.88 -4.50
C ASP A 140 -3.98 -7.80 -5.03
N VAL A 141 -3.06 -8.15 -4.15
CA VAL A 141 -1.95 -9.07 -4.40
C VAL A 141 -2.15 -10.34 -3.56
N ILE A 142 -2.08 -11.50 -4.20
CA ILE A 142 -2.15 -12.79 -3.51
C ILE A 142 -1.10 -13.76 -4.06
N VAL A 143 -0.47 -14.51 -3.17
CA VAL A 143 0.37 -15.65 -3.55
C VAL A 143 -0.52 -16.84 -3.90
N VAL A 144 -0.25 -17.46 -5.03
CA VAL A 144 -0.95 -18.65 -5.52
C VAL A 144 0.01 -19.83 -5.62
N LYS A 145 -0.52 -21.05 -5.52
CA LYS A 145 0.31 -22.25 -5.48
C LYS A 145 1.01 -22.57 -6.79
N ASP A 146 0.40 -22.19 -7.91
CA ASP A 146 0.95 -22.46 -9.25
C ASP A 146 0.48 -21.44 -10.29
N GLU A 147 1.22 -21.36 -11.39
CA GLU A 147 0.95 -20.45 -12.50
C GLU A 147 -0.39 -20.75 -13.19
N ARG A 148 -0.78 -22.01 -13.27
CA ARG A 148 -2.01 -22.41 -13.97
C ARG A 148 -3.23 -21.83 -13.30
N LYS A 149 -3.28 -21.88 -11.97
CA LYS A 149 -4.36 -21.27 -11.19
C LYS A 149 -4.37 -19.75 -11.31
N ALA A 150 -3.18 -19.11 -11.30
CA ALA A 150 -3.09 -17.68 -11.52
C ALA A 150 -3.71 -17.28 -12.88
N ARG A 151 -3.35 -18.02 -13.94
CA ARG A 151 -3.85 -17.76 -15.30
C ARG A 151 -5.36 -17.94 -15.41
N GLU A 152 -5.91 -19.02 -14.86
CA GLU A 152 -7.35 -19.28 -14.84
C GLU A 152 -8.11 -18.12 -14.17
N VAL A 153 -7.63 -17.63 -13.04
CA VAL A 153 -8.25 -16.50 -12.33
C VAL A 153 -8.18 -15.21 -13.14
N VAL A 154 -7.04 -14.93 -13.78
CA VAL A 154 -6.87 -13.74 -14.63
C VAL A 154 -7.83 -13.79 -15.82
N ASP A 155 -7.92 -14.92 -16.51
CA ASP A 155 -8.80 -15.08 -17.66
C ASP A 155 -10.26 -14.87 -17.26
N MET A 156 -10.68 -15.42 -16.12
CA MET A 156 -12.01 -15.19 -15.58
C MET A 156 -12.27 -13.72 -15.24
N ARG A 157 -11.30 -13.02 -14.61
CA ARG A 157 -11.42 -11.58 -14.31
C ARG A 157 -11.50 -10.74 -15.58
N ARG A 158 -10.67 -11.03 -16.58
CA ARG A 158 -10.66 -10.34 -17.88
C ARG A 158 -11.97 -10.54 -18.65
N GLN A 159 -12.56 -11.73 -18.57
CA GLN A 159 -13.86 -12.01 -19.17
C GLN A 159 -14.96 -11.19 -18.49
N LYS A 160 -15.01 -11.22 -17.17
CA LYS A 160 -16.00 -10.47 -16.38
C LYS A 160 -15.91 -8.95 -16.61
N GLU A 161 -14.69 -8.41 -16.71
CA GLU A 161 -14.51 -6.99 -17.03
C GLU A 161 -15.04 -6.64 -18.43
N ARG A 162 -14.79 -7.50 -19.42
CA ARG A 162 -15.34 -7.32 -20.78
C ARG A 162 -16.87 -7.29 -20.78
N GLU A 163 -17.49 -8.21 -20.07
CA GLU A 163 -18.96 -8.27 -19.95
C GLU A 163 -19.53 -7.00 -19.31
N VAL A 164 -18.88 -6.51 -18.23
CA VAL A 164 -19.28 -5.26 -17.57
C VAL A 164 -19.11 -4.05 -18.49
N LYS A 165 -18.01 -3.96 -19.23
CA LYS A 165 -17.81 -2.88 -20.22
C LYS A 165 -18.84 -2.91 -21.32
N PHE A 166 -19.17 -4.09 -21.85
CA PHE A 166 -20.22 -4.26 -22.86
C PHE A 166 -21.61 -3.83 -22.37
N SER A 167 -21.97 -4.25 -21.15
CA SER A 167 -23.27 -3.89 -20.56
C SER A 167 -23.40 -2.39 -20.27
N ARG A 168 -22.29 -1.71 -19.92
CA ARG A 168 -22.27 -0.25 -19.73
C ARG A 168 -22.42 0.50 -21.06
N GLN A 169 -21.79 0.02 -22.13
CA GLN A 169 -21.92 0.62 -23.46
C GLN A 169 -23.34 0.47 -24.03
N GLN A 170 -24.01 -0.67 -23.79
CA GLN A 170 -25.39 -0.87 -24.20
C GLN A 170 -26.42 0.00 -23.45
N LYS A 171 -26.10 0.42 -22.21
CA LYS A 171 -26.97 1.32 -21.43
C LYS A 171 -26.73 2.80 -21.72
N ALA A 172 -25.65 3.14 -22.41
CA ALA A 172 -25.30 4.52 -22.76
C ALA A 172 -25.73 4.92 -24.17
N ASN A 173 -26.22 3.96 -24.98
CA ASN A 173 -26.89 4.16 -26.26
C ASN A 173 -28.40 3.97 -26.10
#